data_b82b0262f9260a0e50052889b47507e1
#
_entry.id   b82b0262f9260a0e50052889b47507e1
#
_cell.length_a   1.000
_cell.length_b   1.000
_cell.length_c   1.000
_cell.angle_alpha   90.00
_cell.angle_beta   90.00
_cell.angle_gamma   90.00
#
_symmetry.space_group_name_H-M   'P 1'
#
loop_
_entity.id
_entity.type
_entity.pdbx_description
1 polymer ?
#
loop_
_entity_poly.entity_id
_entity_poly.type
_entity_poly.pdbx_seq_one_letter_code
_entity_poly.pdbx_strand_id
1 'polypeptide(L)'
;VEELAEWREKKYKHRLNHWYFMDIFNSPMMSKYHVAGILRRLFYFFPRRKINMNQIYGGWNWFSLKRDVIEYVTEFWENNYDFIKRFRYTTSSDELIFSSILYPKAALLNIEKRNSLRYIVWKPKREYGTLPLILEESEYDEILSSGALICRKVDLEHSSRLLDLLDEHNECQST
;
A
#
# COMPACT_ATOMS: atom_id res chain seq x y z
N VAL A 1 -4.30 0.19 10.08
CA VAL A 1 -5.08 -0.45 9.02
C VAL A 1 -6.46 0.15 9.10
N GLU A 2 -6.74 1.13 8.22
CA GLU A 2 -8.08 1.70 8.10
C GLU A 2 -9.08 0.59 7.78
N GLU A 3 -10.28 0.74 8.31
CA GLU A 3 -11.42 -0.18 8.27
C GLU A 3 -11.48 -1.08 7.02
N LEU A 4 -10.98 -2.26 7.19
CA LEU A 4 -10.96 -3.33 6.19
C LEU A 4 -12.37 -3.82 5.80
N ALA A 5 -13.39 -3.45 6.55
CA ALA A 5 -14.76 -3.86 6.28
C ALA A 5 -15.32 -3.26 4.97
N GLU A 6 -15.08 -1.99 4.68
CA GLU A 6 -15.55 -1.36 3.44
C GLU A 6 -14.75 -1.79 2.19
N TRP A 7 -13.49 -2.16 2.38
CA TRP A 7 -12.66 -2.69 1.32
C TRP A 7 -13.10 -4.09 0.89
N ARG A 8 -13.73 -4.84 1.78
CA ARG A 8 -14.06 -6.25 1.61
C ARG A 8 -15.03 -6.56 0.48
N GLU A 9 -15.97 -5.70 0.15
CA GLU A 9 -17.09 -6.11 -0.72
C GLU A 9 -17.07 -5.60 -2.16
N LYS A 10 -16.54 -4.43 -2.46
CA LYS A 10 -16.73 -3.82 -3.79
C LYS A 10 -15.47 -3.65 -4.65
N LYS A 11 -14.32 -3.29 -4.08
CA LYS A 11 -13.12 -2.93 -4.86
C LYS A 11 -12.21 -4.09 -5.28
N TYR A 12 -12.23 -5.21 -4.56
CA TYR A 12 -11.26 -6.30 -4.79
C TYR A 12 -11.77 -7.47 -5.60
N LYS A 13 -13.08 -7.68 -5.67
CA LYS A 13 -13.65 -8.81 -6.42
C LYS A 13 -13.11 -8.88 -7.84
N HIS A 14 -13.00 -7.73 -8.50
CA HIS A 14 -12.48 -7.71 -9.86
C HIS A 14 -10.97 -7.97 -9.93
N ARG A 15 -10.16 -7.48 -8.96
CA ARG A 15 -8.72 -7.73 -8.92
C ARG A 15 -8.40 -9.20 -8.74
N LEU A 16 -9.17 -9.90 -7.93
CA LEU A 16 -8.98 -11.31 -7.61
C LEU A 16 -9.62 -12.24 -8.66
N ASN A 17 -10.74 -11.83 -9.24
CA ASN A 17 -11.49 -12.68 -10.16
C ASN A 17 -10.98 -12.62 -11.60
N HIS A 18 -10.19 -11.62 -11.96
CA HIS A 18 -9.62 -11.50 -13.29
C HIS A 18 -8.13 -11.84 -13.29
N TRP A 19 -7.60 -12.07 -14.48
CA TRP A 19 -6.20 -12.37 -14.68
C TRP A 19 -5.43 -11.11 -15.05
N TYR A 20 -4.38 -10.82 -14.31
CA TYR A 20 -3.50 -9.69 -14.54
C TYR A 20 -2.07 -10.19 -14.72
N PHE A 21 -1.59 -10.22 -15.94
CA PHE A 21 -0.24 -10.69 -16.29
C PHE A 21 0.75 -9.52 -16.27
N MET A 22 0.76 -8.75 -15.20
CA MET A 22 1.62 -7.56 -15.07
C MET A 22 3.11 -7.90 -15.10
N ASP A 23 3.48 -9.05 -14.55
CA ASP A 23 4.87 -9.52 -14.53
C ASP A 23 5.39 -9.91 -15.91
N ILE A 24 4.50 -10.25 -16.83
CA ILE A 24 4.86 -10.66 -18.20
C ILE A 24 4.87 -9.45 -19.14
N PHE A 25 3.97 -8.51 -18.90
CA PHE A 25 3.78 -7.33 -19.75
C PHE A 25 4.06 -6.04 -18.96
N ASN A 26 5.27 -5.97 -18.40
CA ASN A 26 5.72 -4.80 -17.63
C ASN A 26 5.98 -3.63 -18.61
N SER A 27 4.92 -2.98 -19.06
CA SER A 27 5.00 -1.74 -19.83
C SER A 27 4.38 -0.60 -19.03
N PRO A 28 5.17 0.42 -18.68
CA PRO A 28 4.66 1.63 -18.03
C PRO A 28 3.72 2.42 -18.96
N MET A 29 3.74 2.16 -20.26
CA MET A 29 2.86 2.80 -21.23
C MET A 29 1.55 2.04 -21.40
N MET A 30 0.56 2.39 -20.60
CA MET A 30 -0.83 1.92 -20.75
C MET A 30 -1.59 2.64 -21.87
N SER A 31 -0.98 2.82 -23.02
CA SER A 31 -1.70 3.31 -24.19
C SER A 31 -2.67 2.23 -24.68
N LYS A 32 -3.92 2.64 -24.97
CA LYS A 32 -4.95 1.75 -25.54
C LYS A 32 -4.57 1.13 -26.88
N TYR A 33 -3.54 1.64 -27.52
CA TYR A 33 -3.01 1.19 -28.82
C TYR A 33 -1.77 0.30 -28.69
N HIS A 34 -1.26 0.08 -27.51
CA HIS A 34 -0.11 -0.82 -27.31
C HIS A 34 -0.55 -2.27 -27.26
N VAL A 35 0.28 -3.16 -27.79
CA VAL A 35 0.06 -4.62 -27.78
C VAL A 35 -0.30 -5.12 -26.39
N ALA A 36 0.37 -4.61 -25.34
CA ALA A 36 0.06 -4.91 -23.94
C ALA A 36 -1.37 -4.49 -23.54
N GLY A 37 -1.88 -3.39 -24.06
CA GLY A 37 -3.25 -2.93 -23.82
C GLY A 37 -4.29 -3.83 -24.48
N ILE A 38 -3.99 -4.31 -25.69
CA ILE A 38 -4.86 -5.24 -26.44
C ILE A 38 -4.87 -6.60 -25.74
N LEU A 39 -3.71 -7.13 -25.37
CA LEU A 39 -3.59 -8.40 -24.64
C LEU A 39 -4.34 -8.33 -23.30
N ARG A 40 -4.22 -7.22 -22.55
CA ARG A 40 -4.98 -7.03 -21.30
C ARG A 40 -6.48 -7.07 -21.52
N ARG A 41 -6.99 -6.53 -22.63
CA ARG A 41 -8.41 -6.62 -23.00
C ARG A 41 -8.81 -8.04 -23.34
N LEU A 42 -7.98 -8.80 -24.04
CA LEU A 42 -8.22 -10.20 -24.33
C LEU A 42 -8.28 -11.04 -23.05
N PHE A 43 -7.39 -10.80 -22.10
CA PHE A 43 -7.40 -11.48 -20.80
C PHE A 43 -8.64 -11.19 -19.94
N TYR A 44 -9.33 -10.08 -20.18
CA TYR A 44 -10.60 -9.78 -19.53
C TYR A 44 -11.71 -10.79 -19.89
N PHE A 45 -11.62 -11.42 -21.04
CA PHE A 45 -12.55 -12.46 -21.51
C PHE A 45 -12.19 -13.87 -21.01
N PHE A 46 -11.03 -14.04 -20.35
CA PHE A 46 -10.68 -15.33 -19.76
C PHE A 46 -11.67 -15.71 -18.64
N PRO A 47 -11.89 -17.02 -18.41
CA PRO A 47 -12.74 -17.49 -17.33
C PRO A 47 -12.33 -16.86 -16.00
N ARG A 48 -13.31 -16.40 -15.22
CA ARG A 48 -13.06 -15.82 -13.91
C ARG A 48 -12.39 -16.81 -12.98
N ARG A 49 -11.42 -16.33 -12.22
CA ARG A 49 -10.75 -17.13 -11.19
C ARG A 49 -11.73 -17.42 -10.04
N LYS A 50 -11.78 -18.64 -9.60
CA LYS A 50 -12.55 -19.03 -8.39
C LYS A 50 -11.63 -18.93 -7.18
N ILE A 51 -11.65 -17.81 -6.49
CA ILE A 51 -10.88 -17.59 -5.26
C ILE A 51 -11.84 -17.56 -4.08
N ASN A 52 -11.52 -18.32 -3.03
CA ASN A 52 -12.26 -18.21 -1.78
C ASN A 52 -11.96 -16.88 -1.12
N MET A 53 -12.95 -16.01 -1.07
CA MET A 53 -12.83 -14.62 -0.59
C MET A 53 -12.86 -14.50 0.94
N ASN A 54 -13.22 -15.56 1.66
CA ASN A 54 -13.46 -15.48 3.11
C ASN A 54 -12.22 -15.18 3.96
N GLN A 55 -11.03 -15.30 3.36
CA GLN A 55 -9.75 -15.09 4.03
C GLN A 55 -8.91 -13.97 3.41
N ILE A 56 -9.53 -13.15 2.56
CA ILE A 56 -8.80 -12.08 1.86
C ILE A 56 -9.20 -10.75 2.44
N TYR A 57 -8.21 -10.06 2.92
CA TYR A 57 -8.29 -8.72 3.49
C TYR A 57 -7.48 -7.77 2.63
N GLY A 58 -7.94 -6.55 2.51
CA GLY A 58 -7.20 -5.51 1.84
C GLY A 58 -6.71 -4.46 2.83
N GLY A 59 -5.67 -3.78 2.49
CA GLY A 59 -5.11 -2.71 3.29
C GLY A 59 -3.98 -2.04 2.55
N TRP A 60 -3.47 -0.99 3.13
CA TRP A 60 -2.30 -0.31 2.61
C TRP A 60 -1.07 -1.21 2.81
N ASN A 61 -0.18 -1.21 1.85
CA ASN A 61 1.11 -1.89 1.97
C ASN A 61 2.16 -1.09 2.79
N TRP A 62 1.71 -0.01 3.43
CA TRP A 62 2.51 0.85 4.30
C TRP A 62 2.26 0.49 5.75
N PHE A 63 3.13 -0.31 6.34
CA PHE A 63 3.04 -0.70 7.73
C PHE A 63 4.42 -0.65 8.39
N SER A 64 4.42 -0.44 9.70
CA SER A 64 5.58 -0.58 10.57
C SER A 64 5.34 -1.80 11.45
N LEU A 65 6.22 -2.77 11.41
CA LEU A 65 6.06 -4.05 12.08
C LEU A 65 7.24 -4.30 13.03
N LYS A 66 6.95 -4.95 14.15
CA LYS A 66 7.98 -5.48 15.04
C LYS A 66 8.64 -6.70 14.40
N ARG A 67 9.83 -7.04 14.90
CA ARG A 67 10.62 -8.18 14.39
C ARG A 67 9.86 -9.50 14.46
N ASP A 68 9.23 -9.81 15.58
CA ASP A 68 8.44 -11.02 15.78
C ASP A 68 7.28 -11.16 14.77
N VAL A 69 6.67 -10.04 14.39
CA VAL A 69 5.64 -10.02 13.36
C VAL A 69 6.22 -10.29 11.97
N ILE A 70 7.42 -9.77 11.69
CA ILE A 70 8.11 -10.04 10.42
C ILE A 70 8.50 -11.51 10.33
N GLU A 71 9.03 -12.10 11.42
CA GLU A 71 9.37 -13.51 11.51
C GLU A 71 8.14 -14.39 11.26
N TYR A 72 7.00 -14.06 11.89
CA TYR A 72 5.72 -14.73 11.60
C TYR A 72 5.31 -14.66 10.13
N VAL A 73 5.43 -13.49 9.50
CA VAL A 73 5.09 -13.33 8.08
C VAL A 73 6.00 -14.18 7.19
N THR A 74 7.29 -14.23 7.50
CA THR A 74 8.28 -15.02 6.76
C THR A 74 7.98 -16.51 6.87
N GLU A 75 7.75 -17.00 8.08
CA GLU A 75 7.37 -18.39 8.34
C GLU A 75 6.07 -18.76 7.65
N PHE A 76 5.06 -17.89 7.73
CA PHE A 76 3.80 -18.09 7.04
C PHE A 76 4.01 -18.18 5.52
N TRP A 77 4.83 -17.31 4.95
CA TRP A 77 5.10 -17.28 3.52
C TRP A 77 5.75 -18.58 3.04
N GLU A 78 6.72 -19.09 3.76
CA GLU A 78 7.42 -20.33 3.44
C GLU A 78 6.52 -21.57 3.53
N ASN A 79 5.64 -21.60 4.53
CA ASN A 79 4.82 -22.79 4.82
C ASN A 79 3.44 -22.78 4.15
N ASN A 80 3.02 -21.69 3.50
CA ASN A 80 1.67 -21.56 2.93
C ASN A 80 1.69 -21.21 1.44
N TYR A 81 2.50 -21.90 0.66
CA TYR A 81 2.65 -21.66 -0.77
C TYR A 81 1.31 -21.63 -1.54
N ASP A 82 0.38 -22.55 -1.21
CA ASP A 82 -0.96 -22.59 -1.83
C ASP A 82 -1.82 -21.36 -1.55
N PHE A 83 -1.62 -20.73 -0.41
CA PHE A 83 -2.24 -19.44 -0.10
C PHE A 83 -1.59 -18.32 -0.91
N ILE A 84 -0.27 -18.25 -0.92
CA ILE A 84 0.51 -17.21 -1.59
C ILE A 84 0.25 -17.22 -3.10
N LYS A 85 0.28 -18.39 -3.75
CA LYS A 85 0.08 -18.50 -5.21
C LYS A 85 -1.29 -18.01 -5.68
N ARG A 86 -2.29 -17.85 -4.79
CA ARG A 86 -3.60 -17.29 -5.16
C ARG A 86 -3.50 -15.84 -5.60
N PHE A 87 -2.51 -15.11 -5.09
CA PHE A 87 -2.27 -13.71 -5.42
C PHE A 87 -1.46 -13.51 -6.70
N ARG A 88 -0.88 -14.57 -7.23
CA ARG A 88 -0.25 -14.54 -8.55
C ARG A 88 -1.28 -14.10 -9.60
N TYR A 89 -0.89 -13.25 -10.48
CA TYR A 89 -1.78 -12.63 -11.47
C TYR A 89 -2.89 -11.74 -10.89
N THR A 90 -2.69 -11.21 -9.71
CA THR A 90 -3.58 -10.22 -9.07
C THR A 90 -2.92 -8.84 -9.16
N THR A 91 -3.67 -7.83 -9.60
CA THR A 91 -3.14 -6.45 -9.59
C THR A 91 -3.07 -5.90 -8.19
N SER A 92 -1.99 -5.17 -7.85
CA SER A 92 -1.71 -4.64 -6.49
C SER A 92 -1.87 -5.73 -5.42
N SER A 93 -1.23 -6.87 -5.65
CA SER A 93 -1.29 -8.03 -4.74
C SER A 93 -0.68 -7.72 -3.38
N ASP A 94 0.26 -6.80 -3.30
CA ASP A 94 0.88 -6.29 -2.08
C ASP A 94 -0.13 -5.67 -1.11
N GLU A 95 -1.15 -4.99 -1.60
CA GLU A 95 -2.24 -4.44 -0.78
C GLU A 95 -3.18 -5.52 -0.18
N LEU A 96 -3.10 -6.73 -0.67
CA LEU A 96 -3.98 -7.83 -0.28
C LEU A 96 -3.27 -8.90 0.53
N ILE A 97 -2.09 -9.35 0.09
CA ILE A 97 -1.43 -10.52 0.64
C ILE A 97 -1.00 -10.33 2.09
N PHE A 98 -0.29 -9.24 2.39
CA PHE A 98 0.16 -8.96 3.75
C PHE A 98 -1.01 -8.70 4.70
N SER A 99 -2.01 -7.94 4.25
CA SER A 99 -3.22 -7.73 5.04
C SER A 99 -3.96 -9.03 5.32
N SER A 100 -3.98 -9.96 4.37
CA SER A 100 -4.62 -11.27 4.55
C SER A 100 -3.86 -12.19 5.49
N ILE A 101 -2.54 -12.06 5.60
CA ILE A 101 -1.71 -12.78 6.56
C ILE A 101 -1.87 -12.20 7.97
N LEU A 102 -1.78 -10.87 8.08
CA LEU A 102 -1.68 -10.19 9.36
C LEU A 102 -3.02 -9.96 10.05
N TYR A 103 -4.06 -9.61 9.32
CA TYR A 103 -5.34 -9.20 9.90
C TYR A 103 -6.01 -10.28 10.77
N PRO A 104 -6.07 -11.56 10.37
CA PRO A 104 -6.65 -12.61 11.21
C PRO A 104 -5.89 -12.84 12.52
N LYS A 105 -4.64 -12.42 12.58
CA LYS A 105 -3.74 -12.60 13.73
C LYS A 105 -3.40 -11.30 14.45
N ALA A 106 -4.00 -10.18 14.05
CA ALA A 106 -3.65 -8.86 14.57
C ALA A 106 -3.74 -8.76 16.09
N ALA A 107 -4.76 -9.34 16.69
CA ALA A 107 -4.91 -9.36 18.15
C ALA A 107 -3.84 -10.21 18.84
N LEU A 108 -3.53 -11.38 18.29
CA LEU A 108 -2.51 -12.29 18.83
C LEU A 108 -1.11 -11.68 18.73
N LEU A 109 -0.82 -10.98 17.63
CA LEU A 109 0.47 -10.36 17.36
C LEU A 109 0.58 -8.95 17.95
N ASN A 110 -0.41 -8.50 18.71
CA ASN A 110 -0.47 -7.14 19.26
C ASN A 110 -0.24 -6.04 18.20
N ILE A 111 -0.84 -6.23 17.02
CA ILE A 111 -0.75 -5.28 15.93
C ILE A 111 -1.82 -4.20 16.14
N GLU A 112 -1.38 -2.99 16.39
CA GLU A 112 -2.28 -1.85 16.46
C GLU A 112 -2.78 -1.49 15.05
N LYS A 113 -4.10 -1.37 14.93
CA LYS A 113 -4.77 -0.95 13.70
C LYS A 113 -4.84 0.57 13.60
N ARG A 114 -3.76 1.24 13.90
CA ARG A 114 -3.64 2.71 13.78
C ARG A 114 -3.10 3.09 12.40
N ASN A 115 -2.95 4.41 12.21
CA ASN A 115 -2.18 4.92 11.08
C ASN A 115 -0.81 4.21 11.04
N SER A 116 -0.24 4.06 9.88
CA SER A 116 1.02 3.35 9.66
C SER A 116 2.26 4.09 10.19
N LEU A 117 2.10 4.99 11.17
CA LEU A 117 3.10 5.95 11.63
C LEU A 117 3.65 6.82 10.49
N ARG A 118 2.79 7.11 9.52
CA ARG A 118 3.12 7.96 8.36
C ARG A 118 2.14 9.11 8.26
N TYR A 119 2.69 10.30 8.11
CA TYR A 119 1.91 11.47 7.76
C TYR A 119 1.72 11.53 6.24
N ILE A 120 0.49 11.36 5.79
CA ILE A 120 0.14 11.34 4.35
C ILE A 120 -1.16 12.11 4.17
N VAL A 121 -1.16 13.09 3.29
CA VAL A 121 -2.35 13.89 2.97
C VAL A 121 -2.92 13.47 1.62
N TRP A 122 -4.13 12.94 1.62
CA TRP A 122 -4.83 12.50 0.42
C TRP A 122 -5.83 13.51 -0.13
N LYS A 123 -5.96 14.65 0.52
CA LYS A 123 -6.82 15.74 0.05
C LYS A 123 -5.99 16.77 -0.71
N PRO A 124 -6.44 17.24 -1.87
CA PRO A 124 -5.77 18.33 -2.57
C PRO A 124 -5.89 19.60 -1.72
N LYS A 125 -4.78 20.20 -1.36
CA LYS A 125 -4.68 21.51 -0.73
C LYS A 125 -4.15 22.57 -1.71
N ARG A 126 -3.59 22.13 -2.85
CA ARG A 126 -2.93 22.95 -3.86
C ARG A 126 -3.38 22.53 -5.25
N GLU A 127 -3.33 23.45 -6.20
CA GLU A 127 -3.70 23.19 -7.60
C GLU A 127 -2.67 22.34 -8.35
N TYR A 128 -1.44 22.31 -7.87
CA TYR A 128 -0.37 21.53 -8.48
C TYR A 128 -0.07 20.25 -7.70
N GLY A 129 0.52 19.33 -8.41
CA GLY A 129 0.96 18.05 -7.86
C GLY A 129 -0.06 16.92 -7.98
N THR A 130 0.43 15.74 -7.70
CA THR A 130 -0.37 14.50 -7.68
C THR A 130 -0.69 14.11 -6.25
N LEU A 131 -1.76 13.36 -6.05
CA LEU A 131 -2.03 12.74 -4.73
C LEU A 131 -1.10 11.53 -4.51
N PRO A 132 -0.61 11.33 -3.29
CA PRO A 132 -0.77 12.19 -2.12
C PRO A 132 -0.14 13.57 -2.32
N LEU A 133 -0.57 14.53 -1.48
CA LEU A 133 -0.07 15.91 -1.51
C LEU A 133 1.45 15.95 -1.37
N ILE A 134 2.11 16.79 -2.16
CA ILE A 134 3.50 17.17 -1.91
C ILE A 134 3.52 18.08 -0.69
N LEU A 135 4.23 17.68 0.35
CA LEU A 135 4.29 18.38 1.63
C LEU A 135 5.28 19.54 1.55
N GLU A 136 4.92 20.65 2.15
CA GLU A 136 5.72 21.87 2.22
C GLU A 136 5.87 22.35 3.64
N GLU A 137 6.55 23.47 3.85
CA GLU A 137 6.74 24.11 5.15
C GLU A 137 5.42 24.29 5.93
N SER A 138 4.32 24.56 5.25
CA SER A 138 3.00 24.76 5.86
C SER A 138 2.44 23.52 6.58
N GLU A 139 2.94 22.33 6.30
CA GLU A 139 2.56 21.08 6.98
C GLU A 139 3.49 20.72 8.14
N TYR A 140 4.54 21.52 8.44
CA TYR A 140 5.55 21.21 9.45
C TYR A 140 4.94 20.93 10.84
N ASP A 141 4.14 21.83 11.35
CA ASP A 141 3.51 21.68 12.68
C ASP A 141 2.53 20.49 12.73
N GLU A 142 1.79 20.25 11.64
CA GLU A 142 0.90 19.09 11.54
C GLU A 142 1.69 17.77 11.54
N ILE A 143 2.86 17.73 10.87
CA ILE A 143 3.75 16.56 10.86
C ILE A 143 4.24 16.25 12.26
N LEU A 144 4.80 17.24 12.96
CA LEU A 144 5.34 17.05 14.31
C LEU A 144 4.25 16.61 15.31
N SER A 145 3.08 17.23 15.26
CA SER A 145 1.97 16.90 16.15
C SER A 145 1.32 15.55 15.86
N SER A 146 1.50 15.00 14.65
CA SER A 146 0.89 13.74 14.23
C SER A 146 1.47 12.49 14.93
N GLY A 147 2.67 12.58 15.52
CA GLY A 147 3.42 11.44 16.04
C GLY A 147 3.89 10.46 14.96
N ALA A 148 3.87 10.87 13.71
CA ALA A 148 4.35 10.05 12.59
C ALA A 148 5.88 9.99 12.59
N LEU A 149 6.42 8.82 12.25
CA LEU A 149 7.87 8.62 12.10
C LEU A 149 8.35 8.91 10.67
N ILE A 150 7.45 8.94 9.72
CA ILE A 150 7.75 9.14 8.30
C ILE A 150 6.68 10.05 7.72
N CYS A 151 7.06 10.98 6.87
CA CYS A 151 6.11 11.77 6.09
C CYS A 151 6.28 11.55 4.59
N ARG A 152 5.18 11.72 3.87
CA ARG A 152 5.18 11.70 2.40
C ARG A 152 3.97 12.44 1.84
N LYS A 153 4.04 12.98 0.64
CA LYS A 153 5.08 12.89 -0.36
C LYS A 153 5.95 14.15 -0.26
N VAL A 154 7.25 14.00 -0.41
CA VAL A 154 8.19 15.13 -0.51
C VAL A 154 8.89 15.11 -1.87
N ASP A 155 9.28 16.26 -2.37
CA ASP A 155 10.17 16.44 -3.50
C ASP A 155 11.17 17.60 -3.25
N LEU A 156 12.23 17.65 -4.03
CA LEU A 156 13.28 18.63 -3.80
C LEU A 156 12.90 20.04 -4.26
N GLU A 157 11.92 20.18 -5.13
CA GLU A 157 11.49 21.47 -5.66
C GLU A 157 10.62 22.24 -4.66
N HIS A 158 9.66 21.55 -4.04
CA HIS A 158 8.64 22.18 -3.20
C HIS A 158 8.86 21.96 -1.70
N SER A 159 9.54 20.87 -1.33
CA SER A 159 9.71 20.46 0.07
C SER A 159 11.04 20.84 0.69
N SER A 160 11.95 21.53 -0.02
CA SER A 160 13.31 21.79 0.49
C SER A 160 13.30 22.46 1.87
N ARG A 161 12.50 23.49 2.04
CA ARG A 161 12.40 24.18 3.34
C ARG A 161 11.81 23.30 4.44
N LEU A 162 10.82 22.48 4.13
CA LEU A 162 10.28 21.49 5.07
C LEU A 162 11.36 20.50 5.51
N LEU A 163 12.16 20.00 4.57
CA LEU A 163 13.23 19.04 4.87
C LEU A 163 14.28 19.65 5.79
N ASP A 164 14.71 20.91 5.51
CA ASP A 164 15.65 21.64 6.38
C ASP A 164 15.10 21.75 7.82
N LEU A 165 13.83 22.13 7.98
CA LEU A 165 13.20 22.25 9.31
C LEU A 165 13.10 20.91 10.04
N LEU A 166 12.83 19.83 9.34
CA LEU A 166 12.78 18.49 9.93
C LEU A 166 14.17 18.01 10.34
N ASP A 167 15.20 18.31 9.57
CA ASP A 167 16.57 17.98 9.90
C ASP A 167 17.06 18.78 11.12
N GLU A 168 16.83 20.10 11.17
CA GLU A 168 17.11 20.96 12.33
C GLU A 168 16.42 20.42 13.61
N HIS A 169 15.15 19.99 13.49
CA HIS A 169 14.39 19.42 14.61
C HIS A 169 15.00 18.11 15.12
N ASN A 170 15.40 17.22 14.23
CA ASN A 170 15.98 15.92 14.58
C ASN A 170 17.37 16.07 15.22
N GLU A 171 18.20 17.01 14.75
CA GLU A 171 19.50 17.32 15.34
C GLU A 171 19.35 17.83 16.78
N CYS A 172 18.40 18.72 17.04
CA CYS A 172 18.13 19.24 18.38
C CYS A 172 17.66 18.16 19.38
N GLN A 173 17.03 17.09 18.91
CA GLN A 173 16.60 15.98 19.77
C GLN A 173 17.69 14.95 20.05
N SER A 174 18.77 14.97 19.29
CA SER A 174 19.88 14.01 19.38
C SER A 174 20.99 14.45 20.34
N THR A 175 20.91 15.69 20.85
CA THR A 175 21.81 16.29 21.84
C THR A 175 21.20 16.26 23.24
#